data_6192dc65f6ad267a75276a094c7c92e1
#
_entry.id   6192dc65f6ad267a75276a094c7c92e1
#
_cell.length_a   1.000
_cell.length_b   1.000
_cell.length_c   1.000
_cell.angle_alpha   90.00
_cell.angle_beta   90.00
_cell.angle_gamma   90.00
#
_symmetry.space_group_name_H-M   'P 1'
#
loop_
_entity.id
_entity.type
_entity.pdbx_description
1 polymer ?
#
loop_
_entity_poly.entity_id
_entity_poly.type
_entity_poly.pdbx_seq_one_letter_code
_entity_poly.pdbx_strand_id
1 'polypeptide(L)'
;ALILTPTRELAIQIQDSFEAYGRYLSLRSAVIFGGVGQQPQVDKINRGLDILVATPGRLLDLHGQGLLDLSRIEIFVLDEADRMLDMGFIHDVRRVLKLLPPKKQTLFFSATMPPEVMDLVNGLLHDYARVAVDPVSSPVEVIKQSLYYVDKANKTKLLAHLLDELDIPAALVFSRTKHGANRIAQDLNKKGISAAAIHGNKSQTARVQALNDFKAGRVRVLVATDIAARGIDIEDLGCVFNYNLPDVPETYVHRIGRTGRAGKGGIAISFCQFDEKDELKGIEKLLGKPIPVVEDHPFPMENFDPPQKDKHGRPVNAEDAEARAAARERRLQRVQEAKAKAQPAAVQEPPTPQEGEEALSPAKKR
;
A
#
# COMPACT_ATOMS: atom_id res chain seq x y z
N ALA A 1 9.67 9.18 25.87
CA ALA A 1 10.20 8.31 24.82
C ALA A 1 9.55 8.62 23.47
N LEU A 2 10.31 8.51 22.38
CA LEU A 2 9.81 8.60 21.02
C LEU A 2 10.15 7.33 20.25
N ILE A 3 9.14 6.68 19.67
CA ILE A 3 9.30 5.54 18.78
C ILE A 3 8.89 5.98 17.36
N LEU A 4 9.85 5.95 16.43
CA LEU A 4 9.63 6.30 15.04
C LEU A 4 9.55 5.02 14.19
N THR A 5 8.48 4.88 13.41
CA THR A 5 8.18 3.68 12.61
C THR A 5 7.66 4.06 11.21
N PRO A 6 7.92 3.27 10.15
CA PRO A 6 7.58 3.63 8.77
C PRO A 6 6.09 3.66 8.46
N THR A 7 5.29 2.83 9.13
CA THR A 7 3.89 2.61 8.74
C THR A 7 2.91 2.90 9.86
N ARG A 8 1.69 3.28 9.47
CA ARG A 8 0.60 3.55 10.41
C ARG A 8 0.18 2.30 11.18
N GLU A 9 0.16 1.18 10.48
CA GLU A 9 -0.22 -0.12 11.02
C GLU A 9 0.75 -0.55 12.12
N LEU A 10 2.05 -0.47 11.85
CA LEU A 10 3.07 -0.77 12.86
C LEU A 10 3.00 0.22 14.04
N ALA A 11 2.77 1.50 13.76
CA ALA A 11 2.60 2.49 14.82
C ALA A 11 1.42 2.14 15.75
N ILE A 12 0.29 1.69 15.20
CA ILE A 12 -0.87 1.26 15.98
C ILE A 12 -0.53 0.01 16.80
N GLN A 13 0.10 -0.99 16.21
CA GLN A 13 0.50 -2.23 16.91
C GLN A 13 1.45 -1.96 18.08
N ILE A 14 2.43 -1.08 17.88
CA ILE A 14 3.33 -0.66 18.95
C ILE A 14 2.56 0.04 20.07
N GLN A 15 1.60 0.91 19.71
CA GLN A 15 0.72 1.56 20.68
C GLN A 15 -0.11 0.56 21.47
N ASP A 16 -0.75 -0.40 20.78
CA ASP A 16 -1.55 -1.46 21.40
C ASP A 16 -0.70 -2.31 22.36
N SER A 17 0.56 -2.57 22.00
CA SER A 17 1.52 -3.26 22.86
C SER A 17 1.86 -2.45 24.12
N PHE A 18 2.08 -1.13 23.98
CA PHE A 18 2.30 -0.26 25.13
C PHE A 18 1.08 -0.20 26.06
N GLU A 19 -0.13 -0.16 25.51
CA GLU A 19 -1.36 -0.20 26.29
C GLU A 19 -1.54 -1.54 27.03
N ALA A 20 -1.26 -2.64 26.34
CA ALA A 20 -1.39 -3.98 26.93
C ALA A 20 -0.36 -4.24 28.02
N TYR A 21 0.91 -3.96 27.78
CA TYR A 21 1.98 -4.21 28.74
C TYR A 21 2.02 -3.16 29.86
N GLY A 22 1.69 -1.92 29.55
CA GLY A 22 1.69 -0.79 30.46
C GLY A 22 0.42 -0.64 31.30
N ARG A 23 -0.56 -1.53 31.19
CA ARG A 23 -1.90 -1.38 31.80
C ARG A 23 -1.93 -1.15 33.31
N TYR A 24 -0.87 -1.54 34.02
CA TYR A 24 -0.70 -1.35 35.46
C TYR A 24 0.25 -0.21 35.82
N LEU A 25 0.72 0.54 34.81
CA LEU A 25 1.63 1.68 34.97
C LEU A 25 0.87 2.99 34.76
N SER A 26 1.32 4.07 35.40
CA SER A 26 0.75 5.40 35.19
C SER A 26 1.28 6.12 33.95
N LEU A 27 1.86 5.37 32.98
CA LEU A 27 2.44 5.93 31.77
C LEU A 27 1.35 6.26 30.74
N ARG A 28 1.46 7.45 30.16
CA ARG A 28 0.57 7.92 29.10
C ARG A 28 1.25 7.75 27.75
N SER A 29 0.65 6.96 26.89
CA SER A 29 1.12 6.72 25.52
C SER A 29 0.12 7.22 24.49
N ALA A 30 0.63 7.64 23.34
CA ALA A 30 -0.18 7.97 22.18
C ALA A 30 0.52 7.63 20.88
N VAL A 31 -0.29 7.40 19.84
CA VAL A 31 0.18 7.20 18.46
C VAL A 31 -0.25 8.37 17.59
N ILE A 32 0.68 8.84 16.72
CA ILE A 32 0.40 9.87 15.71
C ILE A 32 0.83 9.40 14.32
N PHE A 33 -0.06 9.56 13.34
CA PHE A 33 0.20 9.22 11.94
C PHE A 33 -0.69 10.03 10.99
N GLY A 34 -0.26 10.13 9.75
CA GLY A 34 -0.97 10.89 8.71
C GLY A 34 -2.19 10.16 8.15
N GLY A 35 -3.01 10.89 7.37
CA GLY A 35 -4.17 10.36 6.65
C GLY A 35 -5.42 10.18 7.50
N VAL A 36 -5.42 10.71 8.71
CA VAL A 36 -6.57 10.89 9.61
C VAL A 36 -6.55 12.29 10.18
N GLY A 37 -7.68 12.73 10.75
CA GLY A 37 -7.79 14.03 11.43
C GLY A 37 -6.71 14.21 12.51
N GLN A 38 -6.14 15.41 12.61
CA GLN A 38 -5.09 15.66 13.59
C GLN A 38 -5.62 16.01 14.96
N GLN A 39 -6.81 16.60 15.07
CA GLN A 39 -7.32 17.13 16.34
C GLN A 39 -7.32 16.09 17.48
N PRO A 40 -7.82 14.84 17.31
CA PRO A 40 -7.77 13.85 18.38
C PRO A 40 -6.34 13.47 18.81
N GLN A 41 -5.35 13.60 17.90
CA GLN A 41 -3.95 13.35 18.21
C GLN A 41 -3.37 14.52 19.01
N VAL A 42 -3.67 15.75 18.62
CA VAL A 42 -3.28 16.99 19.33
C VAL A 42 -3.85 17.00 20.74
N ASP A 43 -5.12 16.61 20.91
CA ASP A 43 -5.75 16.54 22.23
C ASP A 43 -5.06 15.55 23.17
N LYS A 44 -4.56 14.42 22.63
CA LYS A 44 -3.75 13.47 23.40
C LYS A 44 -2.40 14.07 23.78
N ILE A 45 -1.71 14.74 22.86
CA ILE A 45 -0.43 15.41 23.11
C ILE A 45 -0.58 16.46 24.22
N ASN A 46 -1.61 17.30 24.17
CA ASN A 46 -1.86 18.38 25.12
C ASN A 46 -2.13 17.87 26.56
N ARG A 47 -2.61 16.64 26.70
CA ARG A 47 -2.77 15.99 28.03
C ARG A 47 -1.44 15.57 28.66
N GLY A 48 -0.35 15.69 27.89
CA GLY A 48 0.98 15.24 28.25
C GLY A 48 1.18 13.74 28.01
N LEU A 49 2.35 13.39 27.51
CA LEU A 49 2.72 12.02 27.13
C LEU A 49 4.07 11.65 27.72
N ASP A 50 4.20 10.38 28.09
CA ASP A 50 5.46 9.75 28.46
C ASP A 50 6.07 8.99 27.27
N ILE A 51 5.19 8.43 26.39
CA ILE A 51 5.56 7.64 25.23
C ILE A 51 4.79 8.13 24.00
N LEU A 52 5.52 8.47 22.95
CA LEU A 52 4.96 8.86 21.66
C LEU A 52 5.41 7.87 20.58
N VAL A 53 4.46 7.22 19.92
CA VAL A 53 4.70 6.42 18.72
C VAL A 53 4.30 7.24 17.50
N ALA A 54 5.17 7.31 16.49
CA ALA A 54 4.93 8.24 15.38
C ALA A 54 5.40 7.70 14.02
N THR A 55 4.70 8.11 12.95
CA THR A 55 5.25 8.07 11.60
C THR A 55 5.91 9.41 11.25
N PRO A 56 7.02 9.42 10.46
CA PRO A 56 7.84 10.62 10.26
C PRO A 56 7.07 11.85 9.77
N GLY A 57 6.22 11.71 8.76
CA GLY A 57 5.51 12.83 8.15
C GLY A 57 4.58 13.56 9.13
N ARG A 58 3.77 12.85 9.93
CA ARG A 58 2.87 13.47 10.89
C ARG A 58 3.61 14.08 12.09
N LEU A 59 4.70 13.45 12.50
CA LEU A 59 5.54 14.00 13.57
C LEU A 59 6.12 15.36 13.17
N LEU A 60 6.71 15.44 11.96
CA LEU A 60 7.26 16.69 11.43
C LEU A 60 6.18 17.75 11.20
N ASP A 61 5.00 17.35 10.75
CA ASP A 61 3.85 18.23 10.53
C ASP A 61 3.40 18.89 11.86
N LEU A 62 3.14 18.09 12.90
CA LEU A 62 2.71 18.62 14.20
C LEU A 62 3.80 19.43 14.90
N HIS A 63 5.07 19.03 14.77
CA HIS A 63 6.19 19.81 15.27
C HIS A 63 6.32 21.16 14.55
N GLY A 64 6.20 21.16 13.22
CA GLY A 64 6.23 22.38 12.41
C GLY A 64 5.11 23.37 12.70
N GLN A 65 3.96 22.88 13.17
CA GLN A 65 2.84 23.69 13.65
C GLN A 65 3.02 24.17 15.10
N GLY A 66 4.10 23.81 15.81
CA GLY A 66 4.32 24.15 17.21
C GLY A 66 3.44 23.36 18.19
N LEU A 67 2.78 22.29 17.72
CA LEU A 67 1.86 21.46 18.52
C LEU A 67 2.56 20.29 19.22
N LEU A 68 3.84 20.08 18.96
CA LEU A 68 4.64 19.00 19.52
C LEU A 68 6.04 19.48 19.85
N ASP A 69 6.45 19.35 21.10
CA ASP A 69 7.82 19.61 21.57
C ASP A 69 8.59 18.29 21.72
N LEU A 70 9.75 18.21 21.08
CA LEU A 70 10.64 17.05 21.11
C LEU A 70 11.90 17.28 21.98
N SER A 71 12.02 18.44 22.59
CA SER A 71 13.23 18.86 23.35
C SER A 71 13.50 18.02 24.59
N ARG A 72 12.51 17.27 25.09
CA ARG A 72 12.58 16.46 26.30
C ARG A 72 12.65 14.96 26.07
N ILE A 73 12.94 14.54 24.84
CA ILE A 73 13.07 13.10 24.51
C ILE A 73 14.35 12.55 25.13
N GLU A 74 14.19 11.58 26.02
CA GLU A 74 15.29 10.88 26.70
C GLU A 74 15.61 9.54 26.05
N ILE A 75 14.60 8.88 25.42
CA ILE A 75 14.74 7.60 24.73
C ILE A 75 14.18 7.74 23.32
N PHE A 76 14.99 7.43 22.34
CA PHE A 76 14.60 7.40 20.92
C PHE A 76 14.75 6.00 20.34
N VAL A 77 13.69 5.50 19.72
CA VAL A 77 13.69 4.23 19.03
C VAL A 77 13.41 4.47 17.55
N LEU A 78 14.31 4.01 16.68
CA LEU A 78 14.09 3.94 15.23
C LEU A 78 13.85 2.48 14.87
N ASP A 79 12.63 2.17 14.47
CA ASP A 79 12.22 0.81 14.14
C ASP A 79 11.99 0.63 12.64
N GLU A 80 12.37 -0.55 12.11
CA GLU A 80 12.31 -0.87 10.67
C GLU A 80 13.03 0.18 9.80
N ALA A 81 14.27 0.51 10.14
CA ALA A 81 15.02 1.59 9.47
C ALA A 81 15.28 1.33 7.98
N ASP A 82 15.53 0.09 7.58
CA ASP A 82 15.66 -0.33 6.18
C ASP A 82 14.36 -0.08 5.41
N ARG A 83 13.21 -0.33 6.02
CA ARG A 83 11.91 -0.02 5.41
C ARG A 83 11.66 1.47 5.30
N MET A 84 12.14 2.28 6.25
CA MET A 84 12.06 3.74 6.13
C MET A 84 12.86 4.24 4.93
N LEU A 85 14.02 3.61 4.65
CA LEU A 85 14.81 3.88 3.46
C LEU A 85 14.04 3.52 2.18
N ASP A 86 13.52 2.30 2.09
CA ASP A 86 12.73 1.82 0.95
C ASP A 86 11.51 2.69 0.62
N MET A 87 10.91 3.27 1.65
CA MET A 87 9.75 4.16 1.52
C MET A 87 10.12 5.63 1.25
N GLY A 88 11.43 5.95 1.17
CA GLY A 88 11.93 7.29 0.93
C GLY A 88 11.90 8.22 2.13
N PHE A 89 11.66 7.71 3.34
CA PHE A 89 11.58 8.51 4.57
C PHE A 89 12.94 8.87 5.17
N ILE A 90 14.06 8.46 4.56
CA ILE A 90 15.39 8.72 5.11
C ILE A 90 15.66 10.21 5.37
N HIS A 91 15.16 11.09 4.48
CA HIS A 91 15.27 12.53 4.65
C HIS A 91 14.45 13.04 5.82
N ASP A 92 13.24 12.51 6.00
CA ASP A 92 12.37 12.88 7.13
C ASP A 92 12.95 12.38 8.45
N VAL A 93 13.49 11.16 8.49
CA VAL A 93 14.22 10.63 9.66
C VAL A 93 15.38 11.55 10.03
N ARG A 94 16.22 11.97 9.07
CA ARG A 94 17.32 12.91 9.32
C ARG A 94 16.83 14.26 9.83
N ARG A 95 15.67 14.72 9.38
CA ARG A 95 15.05 15.96 9.91
C ARG A 95 14.59 15.78 11.35
N VAL A 96 13.94 14.67 11.68
CA VAL A 96 13.53 14.34 13.06
C VAL A 96 14.74 14.29 13.99
N LEU A 97 15.82 13.61 13.59
CA LEU A 97 17.05 13.50 14.38
C LEU A 97 17.66 14.84 14.78
N LYS A 98 17.56 15.86 13.90
CA LYS A 98 18.04 17.22 14.19
C LYS A 98 17.18 17.95 15.23
N LEU A 99 15.97 17.51 15.48
CA LEU A 99 15.04 18.09 16.44
C LEU A 99 15.16 17.47 17.84
N LEU A 100 15.85 16.32 17.94
CA LEU A 100 16.00 15.60 19.19
C LEU A 100 17.19 16.13 20.02
N PRO A 101 17.13 16.02 21.35
CA PRO A 101 18.25 16.34 22.22
C PRO A 101 19.50 15.55 21.86
N PRO A 102 20.71 16.12 22.02
CA PRO A 102 21.96 15.39 21.76
C PRO A 102 22.15 14.23 22.75
N LYS A 103 21.79 14.45 24.01
CA LYS A 103 21.90 13.43 25.07
C LYS A 103 20.59 12.66 25.18
N LYS A 104 20.58 11.41 24.71
CA LYS A 104 19.47 10.49 24.78
C LYS A 104 19.96 9.06 24.59
N GLN A 105 19.21 8.10 25.11
CA GLN A 105 19.40 6.71 24.73
C GLN A 105 18.79 6.47 23.35
N THR A 106 19.55 5.82 22.47
CA THR A 106 19.05 5.51 21.12
C THR A 106 19.07 4.01 20.89
N LEU A 107 17.93 3.46 20.46
CA LEU A 107 17.79 2.09 20.02
C LEU A 107 17.47 2.08 18.52
N PHE A 108 18.17 1.25 17.80
CA PHE A 108 18.04 1.17 16.35
C PHE A 108 17.74 -0.29 15.95
N PHE A 109 16.62 -0.48 15.25
CA PHE A 109 16.19 -1.79 14.77
C PHE A 109 16.06 -1.78 13.24
N SER A 110 16.65 -2.80 12.61
CA SER A 110 16.58 -3.00 11.16
C SER A 110 16.79 -4.49 10.85
N ALA A 111 16.05 -5.01 9.88
CA ALA A 111 16.22 -6.38 9.41
C ALA A 111 17.45 -6.52 8.52
N THR A 112 17.75 -5.48 7.72
CA THR A 112 18.89 -5.42 6.80
C THR A 112 19.73 -4.18 7.04
N MET A 113 21.01 -4.22 6.64
CA MET A 113 21.96 -3.13 6.84
C MET A 113 22.62 -2.71 5.50
N PRO A 114 21.85 -2.18 4.54
CA PRO A 114 22.43 -1.60 3.33
C PRO A 114 23.31 -0.38 3.65
N PRO A 115 24.18 0.07 2.73
CA PRO A 115 25.10 1.18 2.97
C PRO A 115 24.44 2.43 3.53
N GLU A 116 23.28 2.82 3.00
CA GLU A 116 22.54 4.02 3.42
C GLU A 116 21.99 3.90 4.85
N VAL A 117 21.64 2.70 5.29
CA VAL A 117 21.24 2.42 6.68
C VAL A 117 22.47 2.46 7.59
N MET A 118 23.59 1.91 7.15
CA MET A 118 24.87 1.99 7.88
C MET A 118 25.34 3.45 8.04
N ASP A 119 25.19 4.29 7.02
CA ASP A 119 25.48 5.72 7.11
C ASP A 119 24.62 6.41 8.19
N LEU A 120 23.35 6.01 8.29
CA LEU A 120 22.46 6.52 9.34
C LEU A 120 22.90 6.05 10.72
N VAL A 121 23.26 4.78 10.87
CA VAL A 121 23.79 4.20 12.11
C VAL A 121 25.05 4.96 12.55
N ASN A 122 26.03 5.12 11.66
CA ASN A 122 27.29 5.79 11.94
C ASN A 122 27.11 7.28 12.32
N GLY A 123 26.09 7.94 11.77
CA GLY A 123 25.77 9.33 12.12
C GLY A 123 24.94 9.49 13.38
N LEU A 124 24.30 8.44 13.86
CA LEU A 124 23.37 8.48 14.98
C LEU A 124 23.91 7.84 16.26
N LEU A 125 24.65 6.75 16.13
CA LEU A 125 25.11 5.93 17.25
C LEU A 125 26.63 6.07 17.42
N HIS A 126 27.04 6.28 18.66
CA HIS A 126 28.44 6.31 19.05
C HIS A 126 28.64 5.28 20.17
N ASP A 127 29.69 4.48 20.07
CA ASP A 127 30.06 3.45 21.07
C ASP A 127 28.86 2.53 21.43
N TYR A 128 28.19 1.99 20.39
CA TYR A 128 26.98 1.21 20.57
C TYR A 128 27.24 -0.30 20.64
N ALA A 129 26.43 -0.98 21.42
CA ALA A 129 26.37 -2.44 21.39
C ALA A 129 25.58 -2.92 20.17
N ARG A 130 26.18 -3.79 19.36
CA ARG A 130 25.51 -4.45 18.24
C ARG A 130 25.06 -5.85 18.65
N VAL A 131 23.78 -6.10 18.55
CA VAL A 131 23.18 -7.42 18.72
C VAL A 131 22.62 -7.85 17.37
N ALA A 132 23.12 -8.94 16.83
CA ALA A 132 22.60 -9.57 15.63
C ALA A 132 22.05 -10.94 15.99
N VAL A 133 20.89 -11.26 15.51
CA VAL A 133 20.31 -12.61 15.56
C VAL A 133 20.57 -13.22 14.21
N ASP A 134 21.29 -14.34 14.19
CA ASP A 134 21.44 -15.10 12.96
C ASP A 134 20.05 -15.52 12.50
N PRO A 135 19.72 -15.37 11.20
CA PRO A 135 18.44 -15.86 10.71
C PRO A 135 18.34 -17.35 11.05
N VAL A 136 17.42 -17.71 11.96
CA VAL A 136 17.03 -19.10 12.14
C VAL A 136 16.69 -19.62 10.75
N SER A 137 17.51 -20.53 10.18
CA SER A 137 17.45 -21.07 8.84
C SER A 137 16.66 -20.18 7.87
N SER A 138 17.26 -19.68 6.81
CA SER A 138 16.60 -18.71 5.90
C SER A 138 15.12 -19.10 5.75
N PRO A 139 14.12 -18.22 6.01
CA PRO A 139 12.70 -18.56 5.82
C PRO A 139 12.44 -19.21 4.46
N VAL A 140 13.29 -18.91 3.49
CA VAL A 140 13.31 -19.47 2.14
C VAL A 140 13.47 -21.00 2.12
N GLU A 141 14.14 -21.60 3.10
CA GLU A 141 14.40 -23.06 3.12
C GLU A 141 13.22 -23.89 3.60
N VAL A 142 12.42 -23.35 4.52
CA VAL A 142 11.23 -24.03 5.09
C VAL A 142 9.96 -23.77 4.30
N ILE A 143 9.98 -22.82 3.35
CA ILE A 143 8.83 -22.46 2.52
C ILE A 143 8.84 -23.29 1.22
N LYS A 144 7.77 -24.06 1.00
CA LYS A 144 7.55 -24.75 -0.27
C LYS A 144 7.19 -23.73 -1.35
N GLN A 145 8.12 -23.49 -2.27
CA GLN A 145 7.94 -22.52 -3.35
C GLN A 145 7.52 -23.23 -4.62
N SER A 146 6.63 -22.59 -5.41
CA SER A 146 6.25 -23.05 -6.75
C SER A 146 6.03 -21.87 -7.68
N LEU A 147 6.35 -22.07 -8.96
CA LEU A 147 6.20 -21.12 -10.05
C LEU A 147 5.23 -21.64 -11.09
N TYR A 148 4.31 -20.79 -11.53
CA TYR A 148 3.35 -21.07 -12.59
C TYR A 148 3.55 -20.07 -13.71
N TYR A 149 3.85 -20.55 -14.92
CA TYR A 149 3.83 -19.72 -16.12
C TYR A 149 2.40 -19.56 -16.61
N VAL A 150 1.89 -18.33 -16.62
CA VAL A 150 0.47 -18.05 -16.91
C VAL A 150 0.31 -16.70 -17.59
N ASP A 151 -0.58 -16.62 -18.57
CA ASP A 151 -0.94 -15.36 -19.21
C ASP A 151 -1.68 -14.42 -18.24
N LYS A 152 -1.45 -13.12 -18.40
CA LYS A 152 -2.06 -12.06 -17.59
C LYS A 152 -3.58 -12.22 -17.44
N ALA A 153 -4.27 -12.54 -18.53
CA ALA A 153 -5.73 -12.70 -18.57
C ALA A 153 -6.23 -13.90 -17.73
N ASN A 154 -5.38 -14.88 -17.51
CA ASN A 154 -5.71 -16.11 -16.81
C ASN A 154 -5.24 -16.15 -15.35
N LYS A 155 -4.39 -15.20 -14.89
CA LYS A 155 -3.86 -15.18 -13.51
C LYS A 155 -4.95 -15.27 -12.44
N THR A 156 -6.07 -14.53 -12.58
CA THR A 156 -7.16 -14.56 -11.58
C THR A 156 -7.95 -15.88 -11.63
N LYS A 157 -8.04 -16.51 -12.82
CA LYS A 157 -8.69 -17.83 -12.94
C LYS A 157 -7.82 -18.89 -12.26
N LEU A 158 -6.51 -18.87 -12.50
CA LEU A 158 -5.56 -19.77 -11.87
C LEU A 158 -5.51 -19.56 -10.35
N LEU A 159 -5.52 -18.31 -9.88
CA LEU A 159 -5.58 -18.01 -8.44
C LEU A 159 -6.81 -18.64 -7.78
N ALA A 160 -8.00 -18.46 -8.35
CA ALA A 160 -9.22 -19.04 -7.84
C ALA A 160 -9.18 -20.57 -7.84
N HIS A 161 -8.68 -21.19 -8.92
CA HIS A 161 -8.51 -22.63 -9.03
C HIS A 161 -7.58 -23.19 -7.94
N LEU A 162 -6.40 -22.59 -7.75
CA LEU A 162 -5.43 -23.05 -6.75
C LEU A 162 -5.89 -22.84 -5.31
N LEU A 163 -6.67 -21.78 -5.04
CA LEU A 163 -7.27 -21.58 -3.72
C LEU A 163 -8.21 -22.71 -3.32
N ASP A 164 -8.94 -23.25 -4.30
CA ASP A 164 -9.90 -24.34 -4.10
C ASP A 164 -9.23 -25.72 -4.18
N GLU A 165 -8.36 -25.94 -5.18
CA GLU A 165 -7.64 -27.22 -5.35
C GLU A 165 -6.75 -27.55 -4.14
N LEU A 166 -6.06 -26.57 -3.60
CA LEU A 166 -5.13 -26.74 -2.47
C LEU A 166 -5.82 -26.52 -1.10
N ASP A 167 -7.14 -26.34 -1.08
CA ASP A 167 -7.93 -26.08 0.13
C ASP A 167 -7.30 -25.01 1.05
N ILE A 168 -6.90 -23.87 0.45
CA ILE A 168 -6.23 -22.79 1.16
C ILE A 168 -7.25 -21.97 1.95
N PRO A 169 -7.25 -22.03 3.28
CA PRO A 169 -8.27 -21.35 4.10
C PRO A 169 -8.07 -19.84 4.15
N ALA A 170 -6.81 -19.38 4.09
CA ALA A 170 -6.46 -17.96 4.12
C ALA A 170 -5.20 -17.72 3.29
N ALA A 171 -5.21 -16.67 2.47
CA ALA A 171 -4.08 -16.31 1.60
C ALA A 171 -3.83 -14.80 1.55
N LEU A 172 -2.55 -14.43 1.51
CA LEU A 172 -2.11 -13.08 1.16
C LEU A 172 -1.64 -13.08 -0.29
N VAL A 173 -2.23 -12.20 -1.11
CA VAL A 173 -1.94 -12.08 -2.52
C VAL A 173 -1.24 -10.74 -2.79
N PHE A 174 -0.05 -10.77 -3.33
CA PHE A 174 0.70 -9.57 -3.68
C PHE A 174 0.42 -9.14 -5.11
N SER A 175 -0.03 -7.89 -5.26
CA SER A 175 -0.26 -7.23 -6.55
C SER A 175 0.67 -6.03 -6.71
N ARG A 176 1.24 -5.85 -7.90
CA ARG A 176 2.15 -4.73 -8.23
C ARG A 176 1.46 -3.37 -8.08
N THR A 177 0.16 -3.28 -8.38
CA THR A 177 -0.54 -2.00 -8.42
C THR A 177 -1.79 -1.97 -7.54
N LYS A 178 -2.14 -0.76 -7.06
CA LYS A 178 -3.38 -0.51 -6.30
C LYS A 178 -4.65 -0.83 -7.09
N HIS A 179 -4.65 -0.56 -8.39
CA HIS A 179 -5.78 -0.88 -9.28
C HIS A 179 -5.90 -2.38 -9.50
N GLY A 180 -4.77 -3.06 -9.71
CA GLY A 180 -4.69 -4.52 -9.78
C GLY A 180 -5.24 -5.18 -8.51
N ALA A 181 -4.83 -4.70 -7.32
CA ALA A 181 -5.32 -5.24 -6.06
C ALA A 181 -6.85 -5.14 -5.94
N ASN A 182 -7.44 -3.99 -6.29
CA ASN A 182 -8.91 -3.85 -6.30
C ASN A 182 -9.58 -4.80 -7.30
N ARG A 183 -9.05 -4.91 -8.53
CA ARG A 183 -9.60 -5.76 -9.59
C ARG A 183 -9.57 -7.23 -9.17
N ILE A 184 -8.42 -7.71 -8.68
CA ILE A 184 -8.28 -9.09 -8.21
C ILE A 184 -9.31 -9.41 -7.12
N ALA A 185 -9.42 -8.55 -6.09
CA ALA A 185 -10.38 -8.74 -5.01
C ALA A 185 -11.83 -8.74 -5.51
N GLN A 186 -12.19 -7.84 -6.43
CA GLN A 186 -13.52 -7.79 -7.04
C GLN A 186 -13.82 -9.06 -7.86
N ASP A 187 -12.87 -9.54 -8.65
CA ASP A 187 -13.06 -10.69 -9.50
C ASP A 187 -13.13 -12.01 -8.69
N LEU A 188 -12.40 -12.10 -7.57
CA LEU A 188 -12.55 -13.20 -6.62
C LEU A 188 -13.93 -13.18 -5.94
N ASN A 189 -14.40 -12.01 -5.50
CA ASN A 189 -15.74 -11.88 -4.90
C ASN A 189 -16.85 -12.27 -5.88
N LYS A 190 -16.74 -11.93 -7.18
CA LYS A 190 -17.68 -12.39 -8.22
C LYS A 190 -17.71 -13.92 -8.37
N LYS A 191 -16.63 -14.59 -8.01
CA LYS A 191 -16.51 -16.06 -8.01
C LYS A 191 -16.91 -16.70 -6.68
N GLY A 192 -17.43 -15.92 -5.71
CA GLY A 192 -17.83 -16.41 -4.41
C GLY A 192 -16.69 -16.57 -3.40
N ILE A 193 -15.46 -16.16 -3.74
CA ILE A 193 -14.30 -16.18 -2.84
C ILE A 193 -14.21 -14.85 -2.13
N SER A 194 -14.41 -14.83 -0.80
CA SER A 194 -14.36 -13.61 -0.01
C SER A 194 -12.96 -12.97 -0.05
N ALA A 195 -12.86 -11.78 -0.62
CA ALA A 195 -11.59 -11.08 -0.81
C ALA A 195 -11.70 -9.59 -0.49
N ALA A 196 -10.65 -9.03 0.10
CA ALA A 196 -10.52 -7.59 0.35
C ALA A 196 -9.18 -7.08 -0.18
N ALA A 197 -9.16 -5.81 -0.63
CA ALA A 197 -7.93 -5.16 -1.10
C ALA A 197 -7.42 -4.15 -0.08
N ILE A 198 -6.09 -4.15 0.15
CA ILE A 198 -5.40 -3.18 1.00
C ILE A 198 -4.27 -2.49 0.22
N HIS A 199 -4.35 -1.16 0.10
CA HIS A 199 -3.36 -0.34 -0.62
C HIS A 199 -3.46 1.13 -0.23
N GLY A 200 -2.49 1.95 -0.63
CA GLY A 200 -2.35 3.35 -0.22
C GLY A 200 -3.56 4.26 -0.52
N ASN A 201 -4.40 3.92 -1.49
CA ASN A 201 -5.61 4.70 -1.82
C ASN A 201 -6.86 4.33 -0.99
N LYS A 202 -6.77 3.31 -0.12
CA LYS A 202 -7.85 3.02 0.84
C LYS A 202 -7.72 3.94 2.05
N SER A 203 -8.88 4.35 2.61
CA SER A 203 -8.89 5.06 3.89
C SER A 203 -8.31 4.19 5.00
N GLN A 204 -7.77 4.80 6.06
CA GLN A 204 -7.21 4.05 7.18
C GLN A 204 -8.26 3.14 7.82
N THR A 205 -9.49 3.61 7.99
CA THR A 205 -10.60 2.79 8.51
C THR A 205 -10.86 1.56 7.64
N ALA A 206 -10.89 1.72 6.31
CA ALA A 206 -11.11 0.59 5.40
C ALA A 206 -9.95 -0.42 5.43
N ARG A 207 -8.70 0.05 5.64
CA ARG A 207 -7.52 -0.82 5.77
C ARG A 207 -7.57 -1.64 7.07
N VAL A 208 -7.85 -0.97 8.20
CA VAL A 208 -8.01 -1.64 9.50
C VAL A 208 -9.16 -2.65 9.45
N GLN A 209 -10.29 -2.29 8.85
CA GLN A 209 -11.43 -3.20 8.71
C GLN A 209 -11.07 -4.43 7.88
N ALA A 210 -10.44 -4.25 6.70
CA ALA A 210 -10.02 -5.37 5.85
C ALA A 210 -9.04 -6.31 6.57
N LEU A 211 -8.12 -5.76 7.35
CA LEU A 211 -7.17 -6.53 8.14
C LEU A 211 -7.87 -7.32 9.27
N ASN A 212 -8.76 -6.67 10.01
CA ASN A 212 -9.52 -7.32 11.08
C ASN A 212 -10.45 -8.42 10.54
N ASP A 213 -11.09 -8.19 9.38
CA ASP A 213 -11.94 -9.19 8.73
C ASP A 213 -11.13 -10.38 8.23
N PHE A 214 -9.92 -10.14 7.75
CA PHE A 214 -8.99 -11.20 7.35
C PHE A 214 -8.50 -12.00 8.56
N LYS A 215 -8.05 -11.35 9.63
CA LYS A 215 -7.62 -12.01 10.90
C LYS A 215 -8.75 -12.81 11.54
N ALA A 216 -9.99 -12.34 11.42
CA ALA A 216 -11.17 -13.03 11.94
C ALA A 216 -11.73 -14.12 11.01
N GLY A 217 -11.09 -14.40 9.86
CA GLY A 217 -11.55 -15.39 8.89
C GLY A 217 -12.80 -15.01 8.09
N ARG A 218 -13.31 -13.77 8.22
CA ARG A 218 -14.42 -13.27 7.41
C ARG A 218 -14.04 -13.01 5.95
N VAL A 219 -12.77 -12.71 5.71
CA VAL A 219 -12.15 -12.55 4.39
C VAL A 219 -11.12 -13.66 4.23
N ARG A 220 -11.28 -14.49 3.19
CA ARG A 220 -10.37 -15.60 2.86
C ARG A 220 -9.08 -15.10 2.17
N VAL A 221 -9.19 -14.07 1.34
CA VAL A 221 -8.07 -13.56 0.54
C VAL A 221 -7.85 -12.07 0.79
N LEU A 222 -6.66 -11.71 1.29
CA LEU A 222 -6.24 -10.32 1.38
C LEU A 222 -5.32 -10.00 0.21
N VAL A 223 -5.73 -9.06 -0.66
CA VAL A 223 -4.92 -8.62 -1.81
C VAL A 223 -4.22 -7.32 -1.44
N ALA A 224 -2.90 -7.33 -1.42
CA ALA A 224 -2.10 -6.19 -0.96
C ALA A 224 -1.07 -5.73 -2.00
N THR A 225 -0.72 -4.44 -1.97
CA THR A 225 0.50 -3.94 -2.59
C THR A 225 1.66 -4.01 -1.58
N ASP A 226 2.91 -4.09 -2.04
CA ASP A 226 4.08 -4.19 -1.18
C ASP A 226 4.09 -3.11 -0.09
N ILE A 227 3.87 -1.86 -0.47
CA ILE A 227 3.84 -0.73 0.47
C ILE A 227 2.76 -0.92 1.55
N ALA A 228 1.59 -1.44 1.17
CA ALA A 228 0.49 -1.62 2.11
C ALA A 228 0.62 -2.88 2.96
N ALA A 229 1.32 -3.91 2.48
CA ALA A 229 1.61 -5.13 3.20
C ALA A 229 2.77 -4.97 4.20
N ARG A 230 3.57 -3.91 4.04
CA ARG A 230 4.63 -3.57 5.01
C ARG A 230 4.00 -3.07 6.32
N GLY A 231 4.50 -3.54 7.44
CA GLY A 231 4.00 -3.17 8.76
C GLY A 231 2.62 -3.76 9.12
N ILE A 232 2.07 -4.65 8.28
CA ILE A 232 0.89 -5.41 8.66
C ILE A 232 1.35 -6.65 9.45
N ASP A 233 0.81 -6.80 10.66
CA ASP A 233 0.95 -8.01 11.46
C ASP A 233 0.03 -9.11 10.90
N ILE A 234 0.48 -9.70 9.82
CA ILE A 234 -0.05 -10.93 9.26
C ILE A 234 1.13 -11.89 9.17
N GLU A 235 1.18 -12.79 10.11
CA GLU A 235 2.21 -13.81 10.24
C GLU A 235 1.55 -15.19 10.29
N ASP A 236 2.34 -16.23 10.11
CA ASP A 236 1.89 -17.62 10.13
C ASP A 236 0.80 -17.96 9.09
N LEU A 237 0.79 -17.25 7.97
CA LEU A 237 -0.10 -17.61 6.87
C LEU A 237 0.28 -18.96 6.29
N GLY A 238 -0.72 -19.79 6.01
CA GLY A 238 -0.50 -21.04 5.28
C GLY A 238 0.01 -20.83 3.86
N CYS A 239 -0.42 -19.74 3.21
CA CYS A 239 -0.08 -19.49 1.81
C CYS A 239 0.08 -18.01 1.45
N VAL A 240 1.10 -17.74 0.62
CA VAL A 240 1.36 -16.44 -0.02
C VAL A 240 1.36 -16.61 -1.54
N PHE A 241 0.67 -15.72 -2.23
CA PHE A 241 0.71 -15.65 -3.69
C PHE A 241 1.44 -14.38 -4.16
N ASN A 242 2.44 -14.54 -5.00
CA ASN A 242 2.98 -13.46 -5.82
C ASN A 242 2.20 -13.42 -7.14
N TYR A 243 1.06 -12.71 -7.18
CA TYR A 243 0.26 -12.52 -8.40
C TYR A 243 1.05 -11.79 -9.48
N ASN A 244 1.92 -10.87 -9.07
CA ASN A 244 2.99 -10.29 -9.87
C ASN A 244 4.32 -10.51 -9.15
N LEU A 245 5.37 -10.82 -9.91
CA LEU A 245 6.71 -10.82 -9.39
C LEU A 245 7.13 -9.39 -9.00
N PRO A 246 7.89 -9.21 -7.92
CA PRO A 246 8.39 -7.89 -7.55
C PRO A 246 9.56 -7.45 -8.44
N ASP A 247 9.69 -6.14 -8.66
CA ASP A 247 10.78 -5.56 -9.46
C ASP A 247 12.13 -5.64 -8.72
N VAL A 248 12.10 -5.70 -7.38
CA VAL A 248 13.28 -5.81 -6.50
C VAL A 248 13.32 -7.22 -5.90
N PRO A 249 14.38 -8.02 -6.16
CA PRO A 249 14.46 -9.41 -5.72
C PRO A 249 14.31 -9.62 -4.21
N GLU A 250 14.86 -8.72 -3.39
CA GLU A 250 14.76 -8.78 -1.93
C GLU A 250 13.31 -8.68 -1.44
N THR A 251 12.45 -7.98 -2.19
CA THR A 251 11.02 -7.89 -1.90
C THR A 251 10.34 -9.26 -1.99
N TYR A 252 10.82 -10.15 -2.87
CA TYR A 252 10.32 -11.53 -2.94
C TYR A 252 10.48 -12.26 -1.61
N VAL A 253 11.66 -12.19 -1.02
CA VAL A 253 11.98 -12.82 0.28
C VAL A 253 11.09 -12.24 1.38
N HIS A 254 10.89 -10.92 1.40
CA HIS A 254 10.02 -10.26 2.36
C HIS A 254 8.53 -10.66 2.21
N ARG A 255 8.07 -10.93 0.98
CA ARG A 255 6.70 -11.39 0.71
C ARG A 255 6.49 -12.82 1.19
N ILE A 256 7.37 -13.74 0.77
CA ILE A 256 7.22 -15.15 1.17
C ILE A 256 7.45 -15.35 2.66
N GLY A 257 8.28 -14.52 3.31
CA GLY A 257 8.47 -14.50 4.77
C GLY A 257 7.22 -14.11 5.58
N ARG A 258 6.04 -13.91 4.97
CA ARG A 258 4.74 -13.84 5.65
C ARG A 258 4.17 -15.22 5.96
N THR A 259 4.74 -16.28 5.41
CA THR A 259 4.47 -17.68 5.73
C THR A 259 5.73 -18.36 6.24
N GLY A 260 5.63 -19.58 6.75
CA GLY A 260 6.77 -20.41 7.16
C GLY A 260 7.52 -19.91 8.39
N ARG A 261 6.87 -19.20 9.31
CA ARG A 261 7.48 -18.74 10.56
C ARG A 261 7.33 -19.76 11.70
N ALA A 262 8.15 -19.61 12.74
CA ALA A 262 8.14 -20.44 13.95
C ALA A 262 8.28 -21.96 13.69
N GLY A 263 9.00 -22.34 12.62
CA GLY A 263 9.22 -23.77 12.29
C GLY A 263 8.02 -24.47 11.63
N LYS A 264 6.94 -23.74 11.35
CA LYS A 264 5.81 -24.25 10.57
C LYS A 264 6.10 -24.11 9.08
N GLY A 265 5.85 -25.17 8.30
CA GLY A 265 5.96 -25.10 6.84
C GLY A 265 4.99 -24.08 6.26
N GLY A 266 5.38 -23.43 5.15
CA GLY A 266 4.54 -22.48 4.44
C GLY A 266 4.57 -22.72 2.94
N ILE A 267 3.59 -22.17 2.21
CA ILE A 267 3.48 -22.27 0.75
C ILE A 267 3.62 -20.89 0.14
N ALA A 268 4.50 -20.77 -0.85
CA ALA A 268 4.62 -19.56 -1.66
C ALA A 268 4.43 -19.91 -3.14
N ILE A 269 3.40 -19.35 -3.74
CA ILE A 269 3.03 -19.58 -5.13
C ILE A 269 3.30 -18.31 -5.93
N SER A 270 4.04 -18.41 -7.01
CA SER A 270 4.40 -17.29 -7.86
C SER A 270 3.88 -17.46 -9.26
N PHE A 271 3.24 -16.43 -9.80
CA PHE A 271 2.82 -16.36 -11.20
C PHE A 271 3.81 -15.54 -12.00
N CYS A 272 4.26 -16.10 -13.11
CA CYS A 272 5.17 -15.44 -14.04
C CYS A 272 4.51 -15.37 -15.42
N GLN A 273 4.30 -14.18 -15.93
CA GLN A 273 3.94 -13.95 -17.32
C GLN A 273 5.21 -13.63 -18.14
N PHE A 274 5.09 -13.57 -19.44
CA PHE A 274 6.27 -13.47 -20.33
C PHE A 274 7.16 -12.26 -20.01
N ASP A 275 6.58 -11.10 -19.72
CA ASP A 275 7.29 -9.85 -19.41
C ASP A 275 7.84 -9.78 -17.97
N GLU A 276 7.59 -10.78 -17.13
CA GLU A 276 8.12 -10.90 -15.76
C GLU A 276 9.32 -11.89 -15.68
N LYS A 277 9.84 -12.37 -16.81
CA LYS A 277 10.97 -13.33 -16.83
C LYS A 277 12.29 -12.74 -16.33
N ASP A 278 12.50 -11.45 -16.52
CA ASP A 278 13.74 -10.81 -16.06
C ASP A 278 13.70 -10.59 -14.53
N GLU A 279 12.55 -10.27 -13.96
CA GLU A 279 12.34 -10.26 -12.52
C GLU A 279 12.56 -11.65 -11.91
N LEU A 280 12.06 -12.70 -12.56
CA LEU A 280 12.28 -14.08 -12.13
C LEU A 280 13.77 -14.42 -12.07
N LYS A 281 14.54 -14.11 -13.11
CA LYS A 281 15.98 -14.33 -13.13
C LYS A 281 16.70 -13.62 -11.98
N GLY A 282 16.28 -12.38 -11.68
CA GLY A 282 16.83 -11.63 -10.55
C GLY A 282 16.54 -12.30 -9.19
N ILE A 283 15.33 -12.80 -9.02
CA ILE A 283 14.89 -13.52 -7.82
C ILE A 283 15.67 -14.83 -7.67
N GLU A 284 15.75 -15.67 -8.71
CA GLU A 284 16.46 -16.94 -8.69
C GLU A 284 17.95 -16.77 -8.45
N LYS A 285 18.56 -15.71 -8.98
CA LYS A 285 19.95 -15.33 -8.69
C LYS A 285 20.15 -15.00 -7.21
N LEU A 286 19.20 -14.26 -6.59
CA LEU A 286 19.25 -13.97 -5.15
C LEU A 286 19.09 -15.23 -4.31
N LEU A 287 18.17 -16.13 -4.71
CA LEU A 287 17.91 -17.40 -4.02
C LEU A 287 19.05 -18.43 -4.20
N GLY A 288 19.90 -18.26 -5.20
CA GLY A 288 20.95 -19.20 -5.57
C GLY A 288 20.44 -20.52 -6.18
N LYS A 289 19.14 -20.60 -6.45
CA LYS A 289 18.47 -21.78 -7.01
C LYS A 289 17.21 -21.40 -7.79
N PRO A 290 16.84 -22.19 -8.81
CA PRO A 290 15.57 -21.97 -9.52
C PRO A 290 14.37 -22.27 -8.62
N ILE A 291 13.25 -21.57 -8.88
CA ILE A 291 11.97 -21.88 -8.25
C ILE A 291 11.33 -23.04 -9.01
N PRO A 292 10.89 -24.12 -8.35
CA PRO A 292 10.27 -25.26 -9.02
C PRO A 292 9.05 -24.85 -9.85
N VAL A 293 9.05 -25.18 -11.12
CA VAL A 293 7.96 -24.89 -12.07
C VAL A 293 6.92 -25.99 -12.00
N VAL A 294 5.65 -25.60 -11.93
CA VAL A 294 4.49 -26.50 -12.10
C VAL A 294 3.96 -26.31 -13.51
N GLU A 295 4.12 -27.33 -14.34
CA GLU A 295 3.71 -27.29 -15.75
C GLU A 295 2.28 -27.78 -15.95
N ASP A 296 1.82 -28.74 -15.14
CA ASP A 296 0.47 -29.32 -15.23
C ASP A 296 -0.53 -28.46 -14.45
N HIS A 297 -1.18 -27.55 -15.16
CA HIS A 297 -2.28 -26.74 -14.64
C HIS A 297 -3.19 -26.23 -15.79
N PRO A 298 -4.47 -25.90 -15.51
CA PRO A 298 -5.48 -25.66 -16.56
C PRO A 298 -5.33 -24.33 -17.32
N PHE A 299 -4.35 -23.50 -17.00
CA PHE A 299 -4.16 -22.17 -17.59
C PHE A 299 -2.69 -21.89 -17.98
N PRO A 300 -2.04 -22.76 -18.78
CA PRO A 300 -0.64 -22.54 -19.17
C PRO A 300 -0.47 -21.22 -19.94
N MET A 301 0.74 -20.71 -19.94
CA MET A 301 1.09 -19.53 -20.72
C MET A 301 1.16 -19.90 -22.21
N GLU A 302 0.35 -19.24 -23.02
CA GLU A 302 0.27 -19.42 -24.46
C GLU A 302 0.92 -18.26 -25.23
N ASN A 303 0.98 -17.08 -24.60
CA ASN A 303 1.54 -15.88 -25.22
C ASN A 303 3.02 -15.70 -24.84
N PHE A 304 3.88 -15.90 -25.84
CA PHE A 304 5.34 -15.74 -25.72
C PHE A 304 5.85 -14.47 -26.42
N ASP A 305 4.94 -13.60 -26.90
CA ASP A 305 5.34 -12.38 -27.56
C ASP A 305 5.74 -11.30 -26.53
N PRO A 306 6.86 -10.60 -26.79
CA PRO A 306 7.21 -9.46 -25.97
C PRO A 306 6.14 -8.36 -26.08
N PRO A 307 5.81 -7.67 -24.97
CA PRO A 307 4.80 -6.63 -25.00
C PRO A 307 5.19 -5.55 -26.02
N GLN A 308 4.23 -5.13 -26.86
CA GLN A 308 4.44 -4.01 -27.80
C GLN A 308 4.86 -2.77 -26.99
N LYS A 309 5.92 -2.11 -27.42
CA LYS A 309 6.40 -0.87 -26.79
C LYS A 309 5.78 0.34 -27.47
N ASP A 310 5.39 1.34 -26.72
CA ASP A 310 4.94 2.62 -27.23
C ASP A 310 6.12 3.42 -27.84
N LYS A 311 5.82 4.58 -28.44
CA LYS A 311 6.82 5.49 -29.03
C LYS A 311 7.91 5.97 -28.04
N HIS A 312 7.72 5.74 -26.75
CA HIS A 312 8.64 6.09 -25.67
C HIS A 312 9.29 4.84 -25.05
N GLY A 313 9.18 3.66 -25.68
CA GLY A 313 9.80 2.41 -25.21
C GLY A 313 9.09 1.75 -24.01
N ARG A 314 7.89 2.22 -23.64
CA ARG A 314 7.10 1.67 -22.55
C ARG A 314 6.25 0.51 -23.07
N PRO A 315 6.13 -0.62 -22.33
CA PRO A 315 5.28 -1.70 -22.74
C PRO A 315 3.82 -1.24 -22.87
N VAL A 316 3.25 -1.38 -24.04
CA VAL A 316 1.83 -1.12 -24.30
C VAL A 316 1.08 -2.41 -23.99
N ASN A 317 0.47 -2.46 -22.82
CA ASN A 317 -0.52 -3.48 -22.55
C ASN A 317 -1.75 -3.22 -23.41
N ALA A 318 -2.15 -4.13 -24.26
CA ALA A 318 -3.35 -4.01 -25.09
C ALA A 318 -4.60 -3.69 -24.24
N GLU A 319 -4.76 -4.34 -23.10
CA GLU A 319 -5.85 -4.04 -22.13
C GLU A 319 -5.76 -2.65 -21.51
N ASP A 320 -4.56 -2.15 -21.24
CA ASP A 320 -4.38 -0.77 -20.73
C ASP A 320 -4.60 0.25 -21.85
N ALA A 321 -4.32 -0.10 -23.11
CA ALA A 321 -4.62 0.72 -24.28
C ALA A 321 -6.14 0.77 -24.52
N GLU A 322 -6.84 -0.36 -24.44
CA GLU A 322 -8.31 -0.43 -24.54
C GLU A 322 -8.99 0.28 -23.35
N ALA A 323 -8.50 0.07 -22.12
CA ALA A 323 -9.03 0.75 -20.93
C ALA A 323 -8.82 2.28 -20.99
N ARG A 324 -7.68 2.73 -21.53
CA ARG A 324 -7.41 4.16 -21.77
C ARG A 324 -8.25 4.71 -22.91
N ALA A 325 -8.45 3.95 -23.98
CA ALA A 325 -9.33 4.31 -25.09
C ALA A 325 -10.79 4.45 -24.59
N ALA A 326 -11.30 3.46 -23.87
CA ALA A 326 -12.64 3.50 -23.28
C ALA A 326 -12.81 4.64 -22.24
N ALA A 327 -11.77 4.91 -21.43
CA ALA A 327 -11.80 6.03 -20.49
C ALA A 327 -11.77 7.39 -21.20
N ARG A 328 -11.05 7.51 -22.32
CA ARG A 328 -11.00 8.69 -23.17
C ARG A 328 -12.35 8.93 -23.85
N GLU A 329 -12.96 7.87 -24.35
CA GLU A 329 -14.27 7.91 -25.00
C GLU A 329 -15.37 8.34 -24.01
N ARG A 330 -15.43 7.76 -22.80
CA ARG A 330 -16.34 8.18 -21.73
C ARG A 330 -16.10 9.63 -21.31
N ARG A 331 -14.87 10.11 -21.30
CA ARG A 331 -14.54 11.50 -21.01
C ARG A 331 -15.04 12.43 -22.12
N LEU A 332 -14.88 12.04 -23.39
CA LEU A 332 -15.38 12.81 -24.54
C LEU A 332 -16.90 12.86 -24.55
N GLN A 333 -17.60 11.74 -24.27
CA GLN A 333 -19.05 11.70 -24.14
C GLN A 333 -19.54 12.63 -23.03
N ARG A 334 -18.94 12.60 -21.84
CA ARG A 334 -19.30 13.52 -20.76
C ARG A 334 -19.08 14.99 -21.10
N VAL A 335 -18.04 15.32 -21.87
CA VAL A 335 -17.79 16.68 -22.34
C VAL A 335 -18.82 17.11 -23.40
N GLN A 336 -19.22 16.19 -24.29
CA GLN A 336 -20.28 16.45 -25.28
C GLN A 336 -21.64 16.62 -24.62
N GLU A 337 -22.01 15.77 -23.66
CA GLU A 337 -23.24 15.91 -22.88
C GLU A 337 -23.29 17.22 -22.08
N ALA A 338 -22.14 17.62 -21.48
CA ALA A 338 -22.04 18.89 -20.77
C ALA A 338 -22.17 20.09 -21.72
N LYS A 339 -21.62 20.02 -22.94
CA LYS A 339 -21.76 21.03 -23.97
C LYS A 339 -23.21 21.10 -24.51
N ALA A 340 -23.88 19.95 -24.69
CA ALA A 340 -25.26 19.90 -25.12
C ALA A 340 -26.21 20.47 -24.06
N LYS A 341 -25.93 20.25 -22.76
CA LYS A 341 -26.69 20.86 -21.65
C LYS A 341 -26.39 22.34 -21.43
N ALA A 342 -25.29 22.85 -21.95
CA ALA A 342 -24.86 24.25 -21.83
C ALA A 342 -25.28 25.13 -23.01
N GLN A 343 -25.96 24.59 -24.07
CA GLN A 343 -26.54 25.40 -25.11
C GLN A 343 -27.80 26.08 -24.57
N PRO A 344 -27.87 27.40 -24.55
CA PRO A 344 -29.09 28.11 -24.15
C PRO A 344 -30.21 27.77 -25.13
N ALA A 345 -31.41 27.48 -24.61
CA ALA A 345 -32.60 27.34 -25.39
C ALA A 345 -32.74 28.55 -26.31
N ALA A 346 -32.96 28.27 -27.60
CA ALA A 346 -33.17 29.33 -28.61
C ALA A 346 -34.24 30.32 -28.11
N VAL A 347 -33.84 31.56 -28.04
CA VAL A 347 -34.78 32.67 -27.74
C VAL A 347 -35.80 32.68 -28.85
N GLN A 348 -37.07 32.34 -28.55
CA GLN A 348 -38.19 32.56 -29.40
C GLN A 348 -38.39 34.09 -29.49
N GLU A 349 -38.25 34.66 -30.69
CA GLU A 349 -38.61 36.05 -30.98
C GLU A 349 -40.08 36.25 -30.67
N PRO A 350 -40.47 37.38 -30.02
CA PRO A 350 -41.86 37.71 -29.80
C PRO A 350 -42.55 38.08 -31.13
N PRO A 351 -43.86 37.77 -31.32
CA PRO A 351 -44.58 38.04 -32.56
C PRO A 351 -44.72 39.55 -32.78
N THR A 352 -44.43 39.97 -34.01
CA THR A 352 -44.65 41.33 -34.54
C THR A 352 -46.09 41.75 -34.40
N PRO A 353 -46.44 42.99 -33.95
CA PRO A 353 -47.81 43.50 -33.95
C PRO A 353 -48.23 43.90 -35.38
N GLN A 354 -49.39 43.44 -35.78
CA GLN A 354 -50.08 43.91 -37.00
C GLN A 354 -50.58 45.37 -36.80
N GLU A 355 -50.26 46.18 -37.80
CA GLU A 355 -50.83 47.51 -37.99
C GLU A 355 -52.34 47.41 -38.20
N GLY A 356 -53.13 48.19 -37.44
CA GLY A 356 -54.52 48.48 -37.61
C GLY A 356 -54.72 49.94 -37.37
N GLU A 357 -55.03 50.64 -38.45
CA GLU A 357 -55.43 52.05 -38.53
C GLU A 357 -56.59 52.42 -37.62
N GLU A 358 -56.58 53.61 -37.00
CA GLU A 358 -57.54 54.70 -37.17
C GLU A 358 -57.38 55.77 -36.09
N ALA A 359 -57.01 56.89 -36.56
CA ALA A 359 -57.61 58.21 -36.55
C ALA A 359 -58.14 58.82 -35.22
N LEU A 360 -57.79 60.08 -35.17
CA LEU A 360 -58.43 61.23 -34.55
C LEU A 360 -57.91 61.82 -33.23
N SER A 361 -57.30 62.91 -33.48
CA SER A 361 -56.99 64.14 -32.75
C SER A 361 -58.15 64.67 -31.82
N PRO A 362 -58.03 65.81 -31.11
CA PRO A 362 -57.00 66.30 -30.16
C PRO A 362 -57.66 66.83 -28.84
N ALA A 363 -56.93 67.30 -27.97
CA ALA A 363 -57.12 68.52 -27.20
C ALA A 363 -56.89 68.49 -25.69
N LYS A 364 -56.05 69.42 -25.27
CA LYS A 364 -56.10 70.35 -24.13
C LYS A 364 -55.68 69.96 -22.75
N LYS A 365 -54.61 70.64 -22.43
CA LYS A 365 -54.40 71.54 -21.25
C LYS A 365 -54.89 71.04 -19.86
N ARG A 366 -54.00 70.84 -18.98
CA ARG A 366 -53.41 71.75 -17.98
C ARG A 366 -52.20 71.12 -17.32
#